data_d32824fe9a8c526aa6c16b9207f47d73
#
_entry.id   d32824fe9a8c526aa6c16b9207f47d73
#
_cell.length_a   1.000
_cell.length_b   1.000
_cell.length_c   1.000
_cell.angle_alpha   90.00
_cell.angle_beta   90.00
_cell.angle_gamma   90.00
#
_symmetry.space_group_name_H-M   'P 1'
#
loop_
_entity.id
_entity.type
_entity.pdbx_description
1 polymer ?
#
loop_
_entity_poly.entity_id
_entity_poly.type
_entity_poly.pdbx_seq_one_letter_code
_entity_poly.pdbx_strand_id
1 'polypeptide(L)'
;SVEDRDGPVTEVLVDEVPAVPSYISDRYKVGRMLGDGNFAVVRECVEHSTGREYALKIINKGKCRGKEHMIQNEVAILRRVKHPNIVLLIEEVDTYSELYLVMELVKGGDLFDAITSANRYTERDASGMLYNLANAIKYLHSLNIVHRDIKPENLLVYEHADGSKSLKLGDFGLATVVDGPLHTVCGTPTYVAPEIISETGYGLKVDIWAAGVITYILLCGFPPFRGSSDDQEVLFDQILMGQLEFPLPYWDNVSETAKELIRSMLEVEVDQRYTALQVLEHPWVTDEGLCENEHQLSVAGKIKKHFNTSPKGNDTTAGVSVISLDDSFSMQRSGSLDFYQHPAMYWIRPPLLIRRGRFSDEDATRM
;
A
#
# COMPACT_ATOMS: atom_id res chain seq x y z
N SER A 1 -0.34 -13.89 -64.90
CA SER A 1 -0.65 -12.80 -63.96
C SER A 1 -0.61 -13.37 -62.54
N VAL A 2 0.48 -13.07 -61.85
CA VAL A 2 0.69 -13.41 -60.43
C VAL A 2 0.37 -12.14 -59.67
N GLU A 3 -0.66 -12.18 -58.83
CA GLU A 3 -1.01 -11.11 -57.94
C GLU A 3 -0.15 -11.23 -56.69
N ASP A 4 0.75 -10.27 -56.50
CA ASP A 4 1.46 -10.02 -55.25
C ASP A 4 0.45 -9.52 -54.19
N ARG A 5 0.28 -10.28 -53.14
CA ARG A 5 -0.42 -9.85 -51.93
C ARG A 5 0.63 -9.47 -50.89
N ASP A 6 1.03 -8.21 -50.94
CA ASP A 6 1.68 -7.55 -49.80
C ASP A 6 0.62 -7.32 -48.67
N GLY A 7 0.67 -8.15 -47.65
CA GLY A 7 -0.02 -7.91 -46.40
C GLY A 7 0.74 -6.84 -45.60
N PRO A 8 0.03 -6.06 -44.75
CA PRO A 8 0.68 -5.01 -43.96
C PRO A 8 1.70 -5.65 -43.01
N VAL A 9 2.95 -5.27 -43.16
CA VAL A 9 4.02 -5.56 -42.20
C VAL A 9 3.64 -4.80 -40.92
N THR A 10 3.23 -5.54 -39.90
CA THR A 10 3.06 -5.00 -38.55
C THR A 10 4.45 -4.63 -38.06
N GLU A 11 4.78 -3.34 -38.07
CA GLU A 11 5.94 -2.83 -37.37
C GLU A 11 5.80 -3.22 -35.90
N VAL A 12 6.61 -4.17 -35.47
CA VAL A 12 6.83 -4.45 -34.05
C VAL A 12 7.55 -3.20 -33.54
N LEU A 13 6.84 -2.36 -32.78
CA LEU A 13 7.44 -1.26 -32.04
C LEU A 13 8.50 -1.87 -31.13
N VAL A 14 9.74 -1.77 -31.55
CA VAL A 14 10.89 -2.12 -30.70
C VAL A 14 10.91 -1.08 -29.60
N ASP A 15 10.71 -1.51 -28.37
CA ASP A 15 10.77 -0.68 -27.18
C ASP A 15 12.20 -0.09 -27.11
N GLU A 16 12.35 1.16 -27.59
CA GLU A 16 13.66 1.82 -27.62
C GLU A 16 14.14 2.01 -26.18
N VAL A 17 15.29 1.40 -25.85
CA VAL A 17 15.95 1.58 -24.57
C VAL A 17 16.38 3.06 -24.49
N PRO A 18 15.89 3.84 -23.50
CA PRO A 18 16.25 5.25 -23.39
C PRO A 18 17.76 5.38 -23.16
N ALA A 19 18.32 6.49 -23.65
CA ALA A 19 19.70 6.84 -23.37
C ALA A 19 19.85 7.09 -21.87
N VAL A 20 20.60 6.23 -21.17
CA VAL A 20 20.94 6.38 -19.76
C VAL A 20 22.37 6.90 -19.58
N PRO A 21 22.71 7.54 -18.45
CA PRO A 21 24.08 7.99 -18.20
C PRO A 21 25.06 6.83 -18.28
N SER A 22 26.32 7.13 -18.71
CA SER A 22 27.37 6.12 -18.83
C SER A 22 27.60 5.35 -17.51
N TYR A 23 27.48 6.02 -16.36
CA TYR A 23 27.58 5.37 -15.06
C TYR A 23 26.57 4.23 -14.88
N ILE A 24 25.36 4.38 -15.41
CA ILE A 24 24.34 3.32 -15.40
C ILE A 24 24.64 2.27 -16.46
N SER A 25 24.88 2.67 -17.72
CA SER A 25 25.08 1.73 -18.83
C SER A 25 26.36 0.92 -18.71
N ASP A 26 27.39 1.44 -18.06
CA ASP A 26 28.65 0.73 -17.82
C ASP A 26 28.50 -0.39 -16.79
N ARG A 27 27.55 -0.25 -15.87
CA ARG A 27 27.30 -1.22 -14.79
C ARG A 27 26.10 -2.13 -15.04
N TYR A 28 25.08 -1.61 -15.72
CA TYR A 28 23.80 -2.30 -15.91
C TYR A 28 23.39 -2.35 -17.38
N LYS A 29 22.95 -3.53 -17.82
CA LYS A 29 22.20 -3.68 -19.08
C LYS A 29 20.74 -3.32 -18.78
N VAL A 30 20.26 -2.21 -19.32
CA VAL A 30 18.86 -1.81 -19.20
C VAL A 30 18.00 -2.63 -20.15
N GLY A 31 16.94 -3.22 -19.63
CA GLY A 31 16.03 -4.12 -20.33
C GLY A 31 14.63 -3.54 -20.54
N ARG A 32 13.65 -4.44 -20.51
CA ARG A 32 12.25 -4.14 -20.79
C ARG A 32 11.64 -3.17 -19.78
N MET A 33 10.60 -2.50 -20.21
CA MET A 33 9.77 -1.66 -19.34
C MET A 33 8.92 -2.56 -18.41
N LEU A 34 8.93 -2.25 -17.12
CA LEU A 34 8.13 -2.90 -16.10
C LEU A 34 6.90 -2.07 -15.71
N GLY A 35 6.97 -0.77 -15.89
CA GLY A 35 5.89 0.15 -15.59
C GLY A 35 6.17 1.56 -16.12
N ASP A 36 5.12 2.26 -16.46
CA ASP A 36 5.15 3.65 -16.92
C ASP A 36 4.12 4.46 -16.13
N GLY A 37 4.57 5.49 -15.44
CA GLY A 37 3.75 6.41 -14.67
C GLY A 37 4.00 7.85 -15.08
N ASN A 38 3.22 8.75 -14.50
CA ASN A 38 3.24 10.17 -14.87
C ASN A 38 4.61 10.84 -14.70
N PHE A 39 5.38 10.42 -13.71
CA PHE A 39 6.64 11.05 -13.31
C PHE A 39 7.85 10.14 -13.45
N ALA A 40 7.63 8.83 -13.51
CA ALA A 40 8.69 7.85 -13.51
C ALA A 40 8.38 6.67 -14.42
N VAL A 41 9.44 6.09 -14.99
CA VAL A 41 9.41 4.84 -15.75
C VAL A 41 10.24 3.83 -14.97
N VAL A 42 9.78 2.59 -14.89
CA VAL A 42 10.54 1.49 -14.28
C VAL A 42 10.91 0.47 -15.34
N ARG A 43 12.20 0.12 -15.36
CA ARG A 43 12.75 -0.88 -16.26
C ARG A 43 13.47 -1.97 -15.49
N GLU A 44 13.52 -3.14 -16.05
CA GLU A 44 14.42 -4.19 -15.61
C GLU A 44 15.85 -3.82 -15.98
N CYS A 45 16.80 -4.13 -15.11
CA CYS A 45 18.21 -4.02 -15.44
C CYS A 45 19.00 -5.18 -14.84
N VAL A 46 20.11 -5.53 -15.50
CA VAL A 46 20.99 -6.62 -15.09
C VAL A 46 22.39 -6.08 -14.88
N GLU A 47 22.95 -6.29 -13.69
CA GLU A 47 24.32 -5.90 -13.38
C GLU A 47 25.33 -6.76 -14.17
N HIS A 48 26.20 -6.12 -14.94
CA HIS A 48 27.16 -6.81 -15.80
C HIS A 48 28.12 -7.74 -15.04
N SER A 49 28.55 -7.31 -13.86
CA SER A 49 29.56 -8.04 -13.09
C SER A 49 29.04 -9.30 -12.41
N THR A 50 27.77 -9.31 -12.01
CA THR A 50 27.18 -10.38 -11.18
C THR A 50 26.07 -11.13 -11.88
N GLY A 51 25.49 -10.58 -12.95
CA GLY A 51 24.29 -11.09 -13.60
C GLY A 51 23.01 -10.94 -12.76
N ARG A 52 23.07 -10.20 -11.65
CA ARG A 52 21.90 -9.96 -10.79
C ARG A 52 20.96 -8.98 -11.44
N GLU A 53 19.68 -9.24 -11.24
CA GLU A 53 18.58 -8.44 -11.78
C GLU A 53 18.10 -7.42 -10.74
N TYR A 54 17.84 -6.20 -11.21
CA TYR A 54 17.31 -5.11 -10.41
C TYR A 54 16.22 -4.38 -11.17
N ALA A 55 15.48 -3.53 -10.48
CA ALA A 55 14.55 -2.57 -11.06
C ALA A 55 15.24 -1.20 -11.12
N LEU A 56 15.19 -0.56 -12.28
CA LEU A 56 15.69 0.80 -12.49
C LEU A 56 14.49 1.75 -12.62
N LYS A 57 14.27 2.56 -11.58
CA LYS A 57 13.27 3.62 -11.58
C LYS A 57 13.90 4.91 -12.07
N ILE A 58 13.36 5.46 -13.15
CA ILE A 58 13.84 6.67 -13.80
C ILE A 58 12.81 7.76 -13.57
N ILE A 59 13.13 8.73 -12.73
CA ILE A 59 12.25 9.85 -12.38
C ILE A 59 12.62 11.06 -13.22
N ASN A 60 11.68 11.58 -14.00
CA ASN A 60 11.86 12.78 -14.79
C ASN A 60 11.62 14.03 -13.93
N LYS A 61 12.68 14.77 -13.61
CA LYS A 61 12.62 15.98 -12.77
C LYS A 61 11.76 17.09 -13.38
N GLY A 62 11.74 17.20 -14.70
CA GLY A 62 10.93 18.20 -15.40
C GLY A 62 9.43 17.99 -15.24
N LYS A 63 9.00 16.72 -15.16
CA LYS A 63 7.60 16.35 -14.89
C LYS A 63 7.20 16.55 -13.42
N CYS A 64 8.16 16.65 -12.51
CA CYS A 64 7.95 16.75 -11.07
C CYS A 64 7.86 18.18 -10.55
N ARG A 65 7.77 19.18 -11.40
CA ARG A 65 7.69 20.60 -11.01
C ARG A 65 6.53 20.85 -10.04
N GLY A 66 6.85 21.43 -8.88
CA GLY A 66 5.91 21.69 -7.79
C GLY A 66 5.71 20.50 -6.83
N LYS A 67 6.29 19.33 -7.14
CA LYS A 67 6.24 18.11 -6.32
C LYS A 67 7.64 17.59 -5.94
N GLU A 68 8.68 18.41 -6.14
CA GLU A 68 10.08 18.02 -5.91
C GLU A 68 10.32 17.57 -4.47
N HIS A 69 9.65 18.21 -3.51
CA HIS A 69 9.76 17.87 -2.09
C HIS A 69 9.26 16.44 -1.79
N MET A 70 8.25 15.95 -2.53
CA MET A 70 7.73 14.58 -2.33
C MET A 70 8.76 13.55 -2.76
N ILE A 71 9.44 13.77 -3.87
CA ILE A 71 10.49 12.87 -4.38
C ILE A 71 11.72 12.90 -3.47
N GLN A 72 12.13 14.08 -3.04
CA GLN A 72 13.24 14.23 -2.09
C GLN A 72 12.94 13.51 -0.77
N ASN A 73 11.71 13.60 -0.27
CA ASN A 73 11.28 12.93 0.94
C ASN A 73 11.28 11.39 0.76
N GLU A 74 10.73 10.89 -0.34
CA GLU A 74 10.75 9.44 -0.66
C GLU A 74 12.17 8.90 -0.69
N VAL A 75 13.07 9.56 -1.42
CA VAL A 75 14.47 9.14 -1.55
C VAL A 75 15.21 9.23 -0.21
N ALA A 76 14.97 10.27 0.57
CA ALA A 76 15.56 10.42 1.91
C ALA A 76 15.14 9.28 2.85
N ILE A 77 13.89 8.82 2.75
CA ILE A 77 13.41 7.67 3.51
C ILE A 77 14.02 6.38 2.99
N LEU A 78 14.01 6.15 1.67
CA LEU A 78 14.59 4.95 1.06
C LEU A 78 16.08 4.77 1.40
N ARG A 79 16.84 5.85 1.53
CA ARG A 79 18.26 5.79 1.97
C ARG A 79 18.43 5.30 3.41
N ARG A 80 17.43 5.53 4.26
CA ARG A 80 17.46 5.18 5.70
C ARG A 80 16.99 3.77 5.99
N VAL A 81 16.18 3.18 5.11
CA VAL A 81 15.50 1.91 5.38
C VAL A 81 16.23 0.73 4.76
N LYS A 82 16.49 -0.28 5.58
CA LYS A 82 17.07 -1.56 5.15
C LYS A 82 16.49 -2.67 6.01
N HIS A 83 15.63 -3.49 5.42
CA HIS A 83 14.95 -4.56 6.13
C HIS A 83 14.55 -5.68 5.16
N PRO A 84 14.56 -6.97 5.59
CA PRO A 84 14.20 -8.11 4.71
C PRO A 84 12.80 -8.02 4.11
N ASN A 85 11.87 -7.36 4.80
CA ASN A 85 10.47 -7.20 4.36
C ASN A 85 10.17 -5.81 3.79
N ILE A 86 11.20 -5.11 3.32
CA ILE A 86 11.09 -3.81 2.63
C ILE A 86 11.94 -3.86 1.37
N VAL A 87 11.39 -3.34 0.26
CA VAL A 87 12.12 -3.23 -1.01
C VAL A 87 13.34 -2.31 -0.83
N LEU A 88 14.53 -2.82 -1.15
CA LEU A 88 15.79 -2.16 -0.88
C LEU A 88 16.18 -1.20 -2.02
N LEU A 89 16.60 0.02 -1.67
CA LEU A 89 17.34 0.90 -2.57
C LEU A 89 18.82 0.45 -2.62
N ILE A 90 19.29 0.08 -3.80
CA ILE A 90 20.68 -0.39 -4.02
C ILE A 90 21.63 0.80 -4.19
N GLU A 91 21.29 1.69 -5.15
CA GLU A 91 22.04 2.92 -5.40
C GLU A 91 21.18 3.96 -6.12
N GLU A 92 21.66 5.19 -6.11
CA GLU A 92 21.04 6.30 -6.82
C GLU A 92 22.06 7.04 -7.67
N VAL A 93 21.61 7.54 -8.82
CA VAL A 93 22.40 8.43 -9.70
C VAL A 93 21.55 9.64 -10.00
N ASP A 94 22.01 10.81 -9.56
CA ASP A 94 21.32 12.07 -9.74
C ASP A 94 21.94 12.84 -10.92
N THR A 95 21.13 13.17 -11.93
CA THR A 95 21.54 14.00 -13.05
C THR A 95 20.73 15.31 -13.09
N TYR A 96 21.05 16.20 -14.00
CA TYR A 96 20.31 17.44 -14.14
C TYR A 96 18.82 17.23 -14.47
N SER A 97 18.51 16.27 -15.34
CA SER A 97 17.16 16.02 -15.87
C SER A 97 16.41 14.86 -15.24
N GLU A 98 17.13 13.83 -14.79
CA GLU A 98 16.55 12.60 -14.22
C GLU A 98 17.24 12.19 -12.92
N LEU A 99 16.46 11.49 -12.08
CA LEU A 99 16.97 10.75 -10.93
C LEU A 99 16.78 9.25 -11.21
N TYR A 100 17.88 8.50 -11.14
CA TYR A 100 17.90 7.05 -11.33
C TYR A 100 18.03 6.35 -9.99
N LEU A 101 17.08 5.45 -9.70
CA LEU A 101 17.09 4.62 -8.50
C LEU A 101 17.21 3.17 -8.91
N VAL A 102 18.31 2.52 -8.56
CA VAL A 102 18.47 1.07 -8.70
C VAL A 102 17.91 0.41 -7.46
N MET A 103 16.89 -0.42 -7.63
CA MET A 103 16.14 -1.01 -6.54
C MET A 103 16.12 -2.53 -6.65
N GLU A 104 15.90 -3.19 -5.55
CA GLU A 104 15.60 -4.62 -5.53
C GLU A 104 14.42 -4.94 -6.46
N LEU A 105 14.56 -6.01 -7.24
CA LEU A 105 13.51 -6.51 -8.12
C LEU A 105 12.78 -7.66 -7.43
N VAL A 106 11.46 -7.51 -7.27
CA VAL A 106 10.58 -8.52 -6.67
C VAL A 106 9.61 -9.03 -7.73
N LYS A 107 9.70 -10.31 -8.10
CA LYS A 107 9.04 -10.87 -9.30
C LYS A 107 7.74 -11.62 -9.03
N GLY A 108 7.37 -11.89 -7.79
CA GLY A 108 6.25 -12.78 -7.45
C GLY A 108 4.86 -12.15 -7.51
N GLY A 109 4.73 -10.93 -8.05
CA GLY A 109 3.48 -10.18 -8.05
C GLY A 109 3.14 -9.58 -6.68
N ASP A 110 1.93 -9.03 -6.54
CA ASP A 110 1.44 -8.49 -5.29
C ASP A 110 0.74 -9.56 -4.42
N LEU A 111 0.31 -9.16 -3.23
CA LEU A 111 -0.33 -10.03 -2.26
C LEU A 111 -1.58 -10.73 -2.83
N PHE A 112 -2.42 -10.02 -3.55
CA PHE A 112 -3.63 -10.59 -4.14
C PHE A 112 -3.33 -11.55 -5.30
N ASP A 113 -2.31 -11.26 -6.10
CA ASP A 113 -1.85 -12.18 -7.14
C ASP A 113 -1.40 -13.52 -6.53
N ALA A 114 -0.67 -13.46 -5.42
CA ALA A 114 -0.23 -14.67 -4.72
C ALA A 114 -1.39 -15.53 -4.19
N ILE A 115 -2.41 -14.89 -3.61
CA ILE A 115 -3.57 -15.59 -3.06
C ILE A 115 -4.44 -16.16 -4.18
N THR A 116 -4.72 -15.37 -5.21
CA THR A 116 -5.62 -15.76 -6.31
C THR A 116 -5.02 -16.82 -7.23
N SER A 117 -3.71 -16.97 -7.25
CA SER A 117 -2.97 -18.00 -8.01
C SER A 117 -2.60 -19.23 -7.18
N ALA A 118 -2.78 -19.19 -5.85
CA ALA A 118 -2.43 -20.30 -4.98
C ALA A 118 -3.40 -21.48 -5.13
N ASN A 119 -2.85 -22.69 -5.22
CA ASN A 119 -3.66 -23.92 -5.24
C ASN A 119 -4.26 -24.24 -3.88
N ARG A 120 -3.58 -23.84 -2.82
CA ARG A 120 -3.99 -23.99 -1.42
C ARG A 120 -3.64 -22.72 -0.67
N TYR A 121 -4.58 -22.30 0.17
CA TYR A 121 -4.43 -21.09 0.98
C TYR A 121 -5.14 -21.30 2.32
N THR A 122 -4.41 -21.12 3.41
CA THR A 122 -4.87 -21.41 4.76
C THR A 122 -4.73 -20.19 5.67
N GLU A 123 -5.29 -20.30 6.86
CA GLU A 123 -5.13 -19.29 7.92
C GLU A 123 -3.66 -19.14 8.35
N ARG A 124 -2.87 -20.23 8.29
CA ARG A 124 -1.42 -20.21 8.55
C ARG A 124 -0.69 -19.37 7.49
N ASP A 125 -1.08 -19.47 6.23
CA ASP A 125 -0.51 -18.62 5.17
C ASP A 125 -0.81 -17.15 5.42
N ALA A 126 -2.04 -16.82 5.80
CA ALA A 126 -2.44 -15.45 6.16
C ALA A 126 -1.65 -14.92 7.36
N SER A 127 -1.46 -15.75 8.40
CA SER A 127 -0.65 -15.41 9.57
C SER A 127 0.81 -15.10 9.18
N GLY A 128 1.42 -15.92 8.32
CA GLY A 128 2.77 -15.68 7.81
C GLY A 128 2.90 -14.38 7.03
N MET A 129 1.91 -14.02 6.24
CA MET A 129 1.85 -12.75 5.52
C MET A 129 1.79 -11.56 6.48
N LEU A 130 0.92 -11.64 7.49
CA LEU A 130 0.84 -10.59 8.52
C LEU A 130 2.13 -10.48 9.32
N TYR A 131 2.78 -11.59 9.64
CA TYR A 131 4.08 -11.61 10.33
C TYR A 131 5.12 -10.78 9.55
N ASN A 132 5.24 -10.99 8.23
CA ASN A 132 6.15 -10.23 7.38
C ASN A 132 5.81 -8.74 7.37
N LEU A 133 4.54 -8.41 7.19
CA LEU A 133 4.06 -7.01 7.19
C LEU A 133 4.31 -6.34 8.53
N ALA A 134 3.97 -6.98 9.63
CA ALA A 134 4.16 -6.42 10.98
C ALA A 134 5.64 -6.20 11.32
N ASN A 135 6.54 -7.06 10.84
CA ASN A 135 7.99 -6.85 10.97
C ASN A 135 8.46 -5.61 10.22
N ALA A 136 7.99 -5.40 8.99
CA ALA A 136 8.30 -4.20 8.21
C ALA A 136 7.79 -2.94 8.93
N ILE A 137 6.54 -2.96 9.41
CA ILE A 137 5.93 -1.84 10.14
C ILE A 137 6.69 -1.55 11.45
N LYS A 138 7.03 -2.58 12.22
CA LYS A 138 7.81 -2.42 13.46
C LYS A 138 9.14 -1.73 13.21
N TYR A 139 9.83 -2.13 12.14
CA TYR A 139 11.10 -1.53 11.76
C TYR A 139 10.93 -0.05 11.39
N LEU A 140 9.97 0.29 10.51
CA LEU A 140 9.69 1.67 10.14
C LEU A 140 9.32 2.53 11.35
N HIS A 141 8.45 2.03 12.21
CA HIS A 141 8.01 2.74 13.41
C HIS A 141 9.14 2.96 14.42
N SER A 142 10.14 2.06 14.47
CA SER A 142 11.35 2.26 15.28
C SER A 142 12.20 3.45 14.80
N LEU A 143 12.04 3.84 13.54
CA LEU A 143 12.68 5.02 12.93
C LEU A 143 11.75 6.23 12.91
N ASN A 144 10.59 6.18 13.57
CA ASN A 144 9.51 7.18 13.51
C ASN A 144 9.01 7.45 12.07
N ILE A 145 9.05 6.45 11.20
CA ILE A 145 8.53 6.53 9.85
C ILE A 145 7.15 5.88 9.80
N VAL A 146 6.17 6.59 9.26
CA VAL A 146 4.84 6.09 8.92
C VAL A 146 4.77 5.94 7.40
N HIS A 147 4.23 4.81 6.93
CA HIS A 147 4.13 4.52 5.50
C HIS A 147 2.94 5.24 4.84
N ARG A 148 1.78 5.20 5.47
CA ARG A 148 0.50 5.85 5.08
C ARG A 148 -0.20 5.30 3.84
N ASP A 149 0.38 4.34 3.12
CA ASP A 149 -0.24 3.72 1.95
C ASP A 149 -0.01 2.21 1.92
N ILE A 150 -0.18 1.56 3.06
CA ILE A 150 -0.12 0.08 3.14
C ILE A 150 -1.40 -0.48 2.51
N LYS A 151 -1.22 -1.22 1.44
CA LYS A 151 -2.28 -1.85 0.65
C LYS A 151 -1.72 -3.06 -0.10
N PRO A 152 -2.55 -3.99 -0.57
CA PRO A 152 -2.08 -5.21 -1.23
C PRO A 152 -1.17 -4.97 -2.43
N GLU A 153 -1.42 -3.94 -3.22
CA GLU A 153 -0.61 -3.57 -4.40
C GLU A 153 0.83 -3.18 -4.04
N ASN A 154 1.05 -2.71 -2.80
CA ASN A 154 2.35 -2.32 -2.28
C ASN A 154 3.05 -3.43 -1.48
N LEU A 155 2.43 -4.60 -1.38
CA LEU A 155 2.97 -5.79 -0.73
C LEU A 155 3.36 -6.81 -1.79
N LEU A 156 4.67 -6.96 -2.02
CA LEU A 156 5.23 -7.74 -3.10
C LEU A 156 5.72 -9.07 -2.60
N VAL A 157 5.51 -10.11 -3.39
CA VAL A 157 5.87 -11.48 -3.00
C VAL A 157 7.24 -11.82 -3.55
N TYR A 158 8.17 -12.07 -2.62
CA TYR A 158 9.51 -12.57 -2.91
C TYR A 158 9.54 -14.09 -2.73
N GLU A 159 9.97 -14.80 -3.75
CA GLU A 159 10.16 -16.26 -3.72
C GLU A 159 11.62 -16.57 -3.47
N HIS A 160 11.90 -17.27 -2.36
CA HIS A 160 13.24 -17.72 -1.99
C HIS A 160 13.66 -18.95 -2.80
N ALA A 161 14.96 -19.22 -2.84
CA ALA A 161 15.52 -20.36 -3.57
C ALA A 161 15.00 -21.73 -3.09
N ASP A 162 14.57 -21.82 -1.84
CA ASP A 162 13.98 -23.03 -1.24
C ASP A 162 12.48 -23.17 -1.52
N GLY A 163 11.88 -22.25 -2.30
CA GLY A 163 10.46 -22.20 -2.64
C GLY A 163 9.58 -21.53 -1.58
N SER A 164 10.13 -21.11 -0.44
CA SER A 164 9.41 -20.30 0.55
C SER A 164 9.17 -18.90 0.01
N LYS A 165 8.16 -18.23 0.55
CA LYS A 165 7.76 -16.89 0.15
C LYS A 165 7.78 -15.92 1.33
N SER A 166 8.12 -14.67 1.05
CA SER A 166 7.99 -13.57 2.00
C SER A 166 7.39 -12.34 1.33
N LEU A 167 6.86 -11.42 2.14
CA LEU A 167 6.37 -10.14 1.65
C LEU A 167 7.44 -9.08 1.80
N LYS A 168 7.46 -8.16 0.83
CA LYS A 168 8.27 -6.94 0.87
C LYS A 168 7.38 -5.73 0.61
N LEU A 169 7.40 -4.79 1.55
CA LEU A 169 6.68 -3.53 1.44
C LEU A 169 7.42 -2.60 0.50
N GLY A 170 6.72 -2.10 -0.51
CA GLY A 170 7.20 -1.10 -1.47
C GLY A 170 6.43 0.20 -1.42
N ASP A 171 6.70 1.07 -2.36
CA ASP A 171 6.09 2.39 -2.56
C ASP A 171 6.08 3.29 -1.31
N PHE A 172 7.15 4.07 -1.17
CA PHE A 172 7.35 5.02 -0.08
C PHE A 172 6.96 6.46 -0.46
N GLY A 173 6.19 6.64 -1.52
CA GLY A 173 5.80 7.95 -2.02
C GLY A 173 4.98 8.80 -1.04
N LEU A 174 4.25 8.16 -0.13
CA LEU A 174 3.49 8.83 0.94
C LEU A 174 4.16 8.71 2.32
N ALA A 175 5.24 7.97 2.45
CA ALA A 175 5.91 7.79 3.73
C ALA A 175 6.49 9.12 4.25
N THR A 176 6.47 9.30 5.55
CA THR A 176 7.05 10.49 6.19
C THR A 176 7.54 10.20 7.59
N VAL A 177 8.42 11.07 8.11
CA VAL A 177 8.84 11.03 9.50
C VAL A 177 7.80 11.68 10.38
N VAL A 178 7.43 11.03 11.47
CA VAL A 178 6.49 11.54 12.45
C VAL A 178 7.25 12.37 13.50
N ASP A 179 7.05 13.69 13.44
CA ASP A 179 7.55 14.65 14.39
C ASP A 179 6.36 15.51 14.88
N GLY A 180 5.52 14.90 15.69
CA GLY A 180 4.23 15.44 16.11
C GLY A 180 3.05 14.96 15.25
N PRO A 181 1.82 15.37 15.58
CA PRO A 181 0.61 14.93 14.88
C PRO A 181 0.62 15.34 13.40
N LEU A 182 0.29 14.39 12.52
CA LEU A 182 0.12 14.63 11.10
C LEU A 182 -1.34 14.99 10.77
N HIS A 183 -1.53 15.84 9.76
CA HIS A 183 -2.87 16.32 9.37
C HIS A 183 -3.18 16.15 7.89
N THR A 184 -2.19 15.74 7.08
CA THR A 184 -2.40 15.50 5.64
C THR A 184 -3.32 14.31 5.43
N VAL A 185 -4.47 14.53 4.77
CA VAL A 185 -5.38 13.45 4.38
C VAL A 185 -4.81 12.77 3.14
N CYS A 186 -4.42 11.51 3.29
CA CYS A 186 -3.84 10.73 2.21
C CYS A 186 -4.05 9.22 2.44
N GLY A 187 -3.75 8.43 1.44
CA GLY A 187 -3.90 6.99 1.45
C GLY A 187 -5.02 6.51 0.54
N THR A 188 -5.23 5.21 0.48
CA THR A 188 -6.29 4.58 -0.32
C THR A 188 -7.52 4.35 0.56
N PRO A 189 -8.72 4.84 0.18
CA PRO A 189 -9.90 4.93 1.05
C PRO A 189 -10.26 3.66 1.84
N THR A 190 -10.16 2.50 1.21
CA THR A 190 -10.46 1.20 1.86
C THR A 190 -9.60 0.95 3.10
N TYR A 191 -8.37 1.47 3.14
CA TYR A 191 -7.35 1.18 4.16
C TYR A 191 -7.07 2.34 5.10
N VAL A 192 -7.77 3.46 4.93
CA VAL A 192 -7.54 4.70 5.70
C VAL A 192 -8.13 4.59 7.11
N ALA A 193 -7.33 4.96 8.10
CA ALA A 193 -7.73 4.96 9.51
C ALA A 193 -8.74 6.10 9.83
N PRO A 194 -9.63 5.89 10.82
CA PRO A 194 -10.65 6.88 11.20
C PRO A 194 -10.06 8.25 11.60
N GLU A 195 -8.92 8.30 12.26
CA GLU A 195 -8.26 9.55 12.66
C GLU A 195 -7.70 10.36 11.48
N ILE A 196 -7.45 9.73 10.32
CA ILE A 196 -7.13 10.46 9.09
C ILE A 196 -8.39 11.12 8.54
N ILE A 197 -9.50 10.39 8.49
CA ILE A 197 -10.79 10.88 7.96
C ILE A 197 -11.33 12.04 8.84
N SER A 198 -11.22 11.92 10.16
CA SER A 198 -11.70 12.95 11.11
C SER A 198 -10.78 14.17 11.19
N GLU A 199 -9.60 14.12 10.60
CA GLU A 199 -8.60 15.21 10.63
C GLU A 199 -8.20 15.65 12.06
N THR A 200 -8.28 14.74 13.02
CA THR A 200 -7.98 15.03 14.44
C THR A 200 -6.49 15.01 14.77
N GLY A 201 -5.65 14.69 13.79
CA GLY A 201 -4.22 14.43 13.97
C GLY A 201 -3.97 12.93 14.09
N TYR A 202 -2.93 12.45 13.42
CA TYR A 202 -2.59 11.02 13.41
C TYR A 202 -1.07 10.78 13.45
N GLY A 203 -0.69 9.55 13.66
CA GLY A 203 0.70 9.12 13.75
C GLY A 203 0.93 7.71 13.20
N LEU A 204 1.85 6.99 13.81
CA LEU A 204 2.32 5.68 13.36
C LEU A 204 1.22 4.62 13.24
N LYS A 205 0.24 4.63 14.14
CA LYS A 205 -0.76 3.54 14.24
C LYS A 205 -1.77 3.50 13.09
N VAL A 206 -1.75 4.46 12.18
CA VAL A 206 -2.54 4.37 10.93
C VAL A 206 -2.09 3.19 10.06
N ASP A 207 -0.81 2.82 10.14
CA ASP A 207 -0.28 1.64 9.45
C ASP A 207 -0.82 0.33 10.05
N ILE A 208 -1.07 0.29 11.36
CA ILE A 208 -1.67 -0.88 12.03
C ILE A 208 -3.13 -1.06 11.61
N TRP A 209 -3.88 0.04 11.50
CA TRP A 209 -5.24 -0.01 10.95
C TRP A 209 -5.25 -0.62 9.55
N ALA A 210 -4.42 -0.11 8.64
CA ALA A 210 -4.31 -0.62 7.27
C ALA A 210 -3.96 -2.12 7.25
N ALA A 211 -3.00 -2.55 8.08
CA ALA A 211 -2.64 -3.96 8.23
C ALA A 211 -3.83 -4.81 8.76
N GLY A 212 -4.65 -4.26 9.65
CA GLY A 212 -5.86 -4.90 10.16
C GLY A 212 -6.92 -5.09 9.06
N VAL A 213 -7.13 -4.09 8.22
CA VAL A 213 -8.02 -4.19 7.05
C VAL A 213 -7.54 -5.27 6.09
N ILE A 214 -6.25 -5.31 5.79
CA ILE A 214 -5.65 -6.35 4.93
C ILE A 214 -5.86 -7.74 5.56
N THR A 215 -5.58 -7.91 6.84
CA THR A 215 -5.76 -9.20 7.53
C THR A 215 -7.20 -9.68 7.48
N TYR A 216 -8.17 -8.79 7.65
CA TYR A 216 -9.58 -9.10 7.47
C TYR A 216 -9.86 -9.64 6.06
N ILE A 217 -9.38 -8.96 5.02
CA ILE A 217 -9.54 -9.38 3.62
C ILE A 217 -8.87 -10.72 3.34
N LEU A 218 -7.68 -10.96 3.90
CA LEU A 218 -6.95 -12.22 3.77
C LEU A 218 -7.76 -13.43 4.25
N LEU A 219 -8.66 -13.25 5.21
CA LEU A 219 -9.41 -14.34 5.83
C LEU A 219 -10.81 -14.56 5.24
N CYS A 220 -11.43 -13.52 4.67
CA CYS A 220 -12.77 -13.64 4.11
C CYS A 220 -12.91 -13.24 2.63
N GLY A 221 -11.97 -12.47 2.08
CA GLY A 221 -11.93 -12.06 0.66
C GLY A 221 -12.65 -10.75 0.33
N PHE A 222 -13.15 -10.01 1.33
CA PHE A 222 -13.78 -8.70 1.15
C PHE A 222 -13.43 -7.76 2.32
N PRO A 223 -13.51 -6.42 2.14
CA PRO A 223 -13.12 -5.48 3.18
C PRO A 223 -14.13 -5.42 4.33
N PRO A 224 -13.69 -5.04 5.55
CA PRO A 224 -14.56 -4.95 6.73
C PRO A 224 -15.54 -3.79 6.66
N PHE A 225 -15.18 -2.71 6.00
CA PHE A 225 -16.00 -1.52 5.80
C PHE A 225 -16.22 -1.32 4.32
N ARG A 226 -17.48 -1.11 3.93
CA ARG A 226 -17.88 -1.03 2.52
C ARG A 226 -18.87 0.11 2.33
N GLY A 227 -18.64 0.93 1.30
CA GLY A 227 -19.63 1.86 0.76
C GLY A 227 -20.53 1.19 -0.29
N SER A 228 -21.59 1.84 -0.69
CA SER A 228 -22.21 1.57 -1.99
C SER A 228 -21.25 1.99 -3.10
N SER A 229 -21.33 1.36 -4.27
CA SER A 229 -20.34 1.45 -5.35
C SER A 229 -19.94 2.87 -5.79
N ASP A 230 -20.74 3.89 -5.47
CA ASP A 230 -20.56 5.26 -5.91
C ASP A 230 -20.51 6.28 -4.75
N ASP A 231 -20.58 5.83 -3.48
CA ASP A 231 -20.66 6.73 -2.34
C ASP A 231 -19.57 6.46 -1.30
N GLN A 232 -18.48 7.22 -1.42
CA GLN A 232 -17.35 7.17 -0.49
C GLN A 232 -17.73 7.67 0.92
N GLU A 233 -18.77 8.51 1.05
CA GLU A 233 -19.25 8.97 2.36
C GLU A 233 -19.73 7.81 3.21
N VAL A 234 -20.47 6.91 2.63
CA VAL A 234 -20.98 5.71 3.35
C VAL A 234 -19.83 4.87 3.87
N LEU A 235 -18.76 4.71 3.06
CA LEU A 235 -17.55 4.01 3.50
C LEU A 235 -16.91 4.74 4.69
N PHE A 236 -16.72 6.05 4.60
CA PHE A 236 -16.10 6.84 5.65
C PHE A 236 -16.92 6.87 6.94
N ASP A 237 -18.24 6.95 6.84
CA ASP A 237 -19.12 6.85 8.00
C ASP A 237 -18.98 5.48 8.70
N GLN A 238 -18.90 4.39 7.96
CA GLN A 238 -18.67 3.06 8.52
C GLN A 238 -17.30 2.94 9.21
N ILE A 239 -16.25 3.50 8.60
CA ILE A 239 -14.90 3.51 9.20
C ILE A 239 -14.91 4.31 10.50
N LEU A 240 -15.52 5.50 10.50
CA LEU A 240 -15.62 6.35 11.69
C LEU A 240 -16.42 5.71 12.83
N MET A 241 -17.47 4.96 12.51
CA MET A 241 -18.24 4.20 13.51
C MET A 241 -17.48 2.99 14.02
N GLY A 242 -16.57 2.41 13.23
CA GLY A 242 -15.75 1.27 13.60
C GLY A 242 -16.54 0.01 13.95
N GLN A 243 -17.76 -0.13 13.45
CA GLN A 243 -18.57 -1.34 13.66
C GLN A 243 -17.99 -2.48 12.84
N LEU A 244 -17.27 -3.37 13.51
CA LEU A 244 -16.62 -4.52 12.91
C LEU A 244 -17.51 -5.75 13.06
N GLU A 245 -17.86 -6.36 11.94
CA GLU A 245 -18.66 -7.58 11.88
C GLU A 245 -17.88 -8.72 11.22
N PHE A 246 -18.18 -9.95 11.66
CA PHE A 246 -17.66 -11.18 11.08
C PHE A 246 -18.83 -12.04 10.58
N PRO A 247 -19.40 -11.70 9.41
CA PRO A 247 -20.67 -12.30 8.96
C PRO A 247 -20.54 -13.77 8.59
N LEU A 248 -21.54 -14.54 8.99
CA LEU A 248 -21.69 -15.94 8.61
C LEU A 248 -22.24 -16.03 7.16
N PRO A 249 -21.88 -17.06 6.39
CA PRO A 249 -21.02 -18.19 6.72
C PRO A 249 -19.53 -17.94 6.49
N TYR A 250 -19.11 -16.75 6.11
CA TYR A 250 -17.75 -16.44 5.64
C TYR A 250 -16.66 -16.61 6.72
N TRP A 251 -17.06 -16.45 7.98
CA TRP A 251 -16.16 -16.49 9.14
C TRP A 251 -16.31 -17.75 9.98
N ASP A 252 -17.14 -18.72 9.59
CA ASP A 252 -17.43 -19.94 10.37
C ASP A 252 -16.17 -20.78 10.65
N ASN A 253 -15.26 -20.85 9.69
CA ASN A 253 -14.07 -21.67 9.78
C ASN A 253 -12.80 -20.85 10.16
N VAL A 254 -12.96 -19.60 10.55
CA VAL A 254 -11.85 -18.75 10.99
C VAL A 254 -11.76 -18.78 12.51
N SER A 255 -10.54 -18.93 13.04
CA SER A 255 -10.31 -19.00 14.47
C SER A 255 -10.76 -17.75 15.22
N GLU A 256 -11.21 -17.90 16.46
CA GLU A 256 -11.53 -16.75 17.30
C GLU A 256 -10.28 -15.93 17.61
N THR A 257 -9.12 -16.57 17.70
CA THR A 257 -7.81 -15.92 17.89
C THR A 257 -7.51 -14.90 16.76
N ALA A 258 -7.82 -15.26 15.51
CA ALA A 258 -7.68 -14.33 14.38
C ALA A 258 -8.62 -13.13 14.52
N LYS A 259 -9.87 -13.36 14.90
CA LYS A 259 -10.87 -12.29 15.07
C LYS A 259 -10.47 -11.33 16.23
N GLU A 260 -9.94 -11.86 17.32
CA GLU A 260 -9.44 -11.05 18.45
C GLU A 260 -8.32 -10.13 18.02
N LEU A 261 -7.35 -10.63 17.24
CA LEU A 261 -6.27 -9.80 16.70
C LEU A 261 -6.80 -8.71 15.79
N ILE A 262 -7.71 -9.04 14.87
CA ILE A 262 -8.32 -8.05 13.95
C ILE A 262 -9.04 -6.96 14.73
N ARG A 263 -9.82 -7.29 15.77
CA ARG A 263 -10.47 -6.30 16.64
C ARG A 263 -9.46 -5.34 17.28
N SER A 264 -8.32 -5.87 17.73
CA SER A 264 -7.26 -5.07 18.35
C SER A 264 -6.50 -4.17 17.37
N MET A 265 -6.45 -4.53 16.09
CA MET A 265 -5.85 -3.73 15.03
C MET A 265 -6.82 -2.70 14.45
N LEU A 266 -8.11 -3.02 14.41
CA LEU A 266 -9.20 -2.14 13.92
C LEU A 266 -9.93 -1.43 15.08
N GLU A 267 -9.19 -1.08 16.11
CA GLU A 267 -9.66 -0.27 17.22
C GLU A 267 -9.69 1.22 16.80
N VAL A 268 -10.83 1.87 16.99
CA VAL A 268 -10.99 3.31 16.63
C VAL A 268 -10.17 4.18 17.56
N GLU A 269 -10.17 3.88 18.87
CA GLU A 269 -9.38 4.59 19.85
C GLU A 269 -7.90 4.27 19.68
N VAL A 270 -7.13 5.25 19.19
CA VAL A 270 -5.72 5.08 18.81
C VAL A 270 -4.86 4.55 19.96
N ASP A 271 -5.11 5.03 21.18
CA ASP A 271 -4.36 4.61 22.36
C ASP A 271 -4.59 3.14 22.73
N GLN A 272 -5.74 2.60 22.38
CA GLN A 272 -6.10 1.19 22.59
C GLN A 272 -5.69 0.28 21.43
N ARG A 273 -5.51 0.85 20.23
CA ARG A 273 -5.08 0.08 19.06
C ARG A 273 -3.70 -0.51 19.28
N TYR A 274 -3.50 -1.74 18.82
CA TYR A 274 -2.22 -2.43 18.92
C TYR A 274 -1.08 -1.67 18.22
N THR A 275 0.13 -1.82 18.78
CA THR A 275 1.40 -1.52 18.12
C THR A 275 1.83 -2.69 17.25
N ALA A 276 2.81 -2.49 16.38
CA ALA A 276 3.38 -3.57 15.58
C ALA A 276 4.00 -4.69 16.44
N LEU A 277 4.62 -4.33 17.56
CA LEU A 277 5.16 -5.31 18.51
C LEU A 277 4.05 -6.18 19.12
N GLN A 278 2.95 -5.57 19.54
CA GLN A 278 1.80 -6.32 20.09
C GLN A 278 1.18 -7.26 19.05
N VAL A 279 1.13 -6.85 17.78
CA VAL A 279 0.71 -7.72 16.67
C VAL A 279 1.63 -8.94 16.57
N LEU A 280 2.95 -8.74 16.57
CA LEU A 280 3.93 -9.81 16.47
C LEU A 280 3.93 -10.78 17.66
N GLU A 281 3.56 -10.29 18.84
CA GLU A 281 3.46 -11.10 20.08
C GLU A 281 2.11 -11.80 20.23
N HIS A 282 1.14 -11.52 19.38
CA HIS A 282 -0.18 -12.13 19.49
C HIS A 282 -0.13 -13.62 19.11
N PRO A 283 -0.85 -14.49 19.83
CA PRO A 283 -0.83 -15.96 19.63
C PRO A 283 -1.12 -16.39 18.20
N TRP A 284 -1.97 -15.67 17.48
CA TRP A 284 -2.27 -15.98 16.08
C TRP A 284 -1.05 -15.80 15.15
N VAL A 285 -0.14 -14.87 15.48
CA VAL A 285 1.08 -14.60 14.71
C VAL A 285 2.25 -15.47 15.19
N THR A 286 2.34 -15.77 16.50
CA THR A 286 3.40 -16.62 17.08
C THR A 286 3.18 -18.12 16.87
N ASP A 287 2.13 -18.53 16.18
CA ASP A 287 1.75 -19.92 15.89
C ASP A 287 1.12 -20.68 17.07
N GLU A 288 1.08 -20.11 18.26
CA GLU A 288 0.48 -20.74 19.46
C GLU A 288 -1.05 -20.81 19.39
N GLY A 289 -1.66 -19.90 18.63
CA GLY A 289 -3.11 -19.80 18.45
C GLY A 289 -3.64 -20.31 17.12
N LEU A 290 -2.79 -20.89 16.26
CA LEU A 290 -3.21 -21.47 15.00
C LEU A 290 -3.75 -22.87 15.25
N CYS A 291 -4.97 -23.13 14.79
CA CYS A 291 -5.58 -24.46 14.85
C CYS A 291 -4.78 -25.48 14.03
N GLU A 292 -4.63 -26.69 14.56
CA GLU A 292 -4.06 -27.84 13.82
C GLU A 292 -4.86 -28.20 12.57
N ASN A 293 -6.13 -27.79 12.51
CA ASN A 293 -6.99 -27.98 11.35
C ASN A 293 -6.72 -26.90 10.30
N GLU A 294 -5.87 -27.21 9.36
CA GLU A 294 -5.59 -26.38 8.19
C GLU A 294 -6.77 -26.37 7.19
N HIS A 295 -7.85 -25.67 7.54
CA HIS A 295 -8.94 -25.44 6.60
C HIS A 295 -8.47 -24.56 5.44
N GLN A 296 -8.77 -25.00 4.22
CA GLN A 296 -8.55 -24.17 3.07
C GLN A 296 -9.56 -23.02 3.06
N LEU A 297 -9.04 -21.77 2.98
CA LEU A 297 -9.86 -20.58 2.88
C LEU A 297 -10.29 -20.37 1.42
N SER A 298 -11.57 -20.08 1.23
CA SER A 298 -12.17 -19.83 -0.09
C SER A 298 -12.30 -18.32 -0.35
N VAL A 299 -11.18 -17.63 -0.55
CA VAL A 299 -11.11 -16.17 -0.66
C VAL A 299 -10.84 -15.67 -2.09
N ALA A 300 -10.15 -16.45 -2.92
CA ALA A 300 -9.68 -16.02 -4.24
C ALA A 300 -10.79 -15.47 -5.15
N GLY A 301 -11.93 -16.16 -5.23
CA GLY A 301 -13.06 -15.72 -6.05
C GLY A 301 -13.69 -14.41 -5.55
N LYS A 302 -13.74 -14.22 -4.24
CA LYS A 302 -14.28 -13.00 -3.61
C LYS A 302 -13.33 -11.82 -3.80
N ILE A 303 -12.01 -12.03 -3.66
CA ILE A 303 -10.99 -11.02 -3.95
C ILE A 303 -11.13 -10.54 -5.41
N LYS A 304 -11.21 -11.47 -6.36
CA LYS A 304 -11.42 -11.13 -7.78
C LYS A 304 -12.68 -10.30 -8.01
N LYS A 305 -13.77 -10.66 -7.33
CA LYS A 305 -15.06 -9.96 -7.45
C LYS A 305 -15.02 -8.55 -6.85
N HIS A 306 -14.42 -8.39 -5.67
CA HIS A 306 -14.47 -7.13 -4.92
C HIS A 306 -13.39 -6.12 -5.33
N PHE A 307 -12.23 -6.60 -5.81
CA PHE A 307 -11.08 -5.76 -6.14
C PHE A 307 -10.76 -5.72 -7.63
N ASN A 308 -11.66 -6.26 -8.48
CA ASN A 308 -11.54 -6.22 -9.95
C ASN A 308 -10.15 -6.62 -10.47
N THR A 309 -9.55 -7.64 -9.84
CA THR A 309 -8.26 -8.20 -10.26
C THR A 309 -8.47 -8.98 -11.55
N SER A 310 -8.41 -8.30 -12.70
CA SER A 310 -8.29 -8.97 -13.99
C SER A 310 -6.97 -9.73 -14.03
N PRO A 311 -6.90 -10.94 -14.67
CA PRO A 311 -5.63 -11.58 -14.89
C PRO A 311 -4.75 -10.58 -15.68
N LYS A 312 -3.75 -10.01 -14.99
CA LYS A 312 -2.69 -9.29 -15.67
C LYS A 312 -2.06 -10.34 -16.59
N GLY A 313 -2.06 -10.11 -17.92
CA GLY A 313 -1.35 -10.96 -18.84
C GLY A 313 0.09 -11.18 -18.35
N ASN A 314 0.83 -12.11 -18.92
CA ASN A 314 2.22 -12.46 -18.54
C ASN A 314 3.21 -11.28 -18.53
N ASP A 315 2.78 -10.07 -18.83
CA ASP A 315 3.44 -8.78 -18.58
C ASP A 315 3.18 -8.31 -17.15
N THR A 316 3.55 -9.12 -16.19
CA THR A 316 3.57 -8.71 -14.80
C THR A 316 4.56 -7.56 -14.67
N THR A 317 4.02 -6.37 -14.39
CA THR A 317 4.78 -5.34 -13.71
C THR A 317 5.40 -6.00 -12.49
N ALA A 318 6.70 -6.28 -12.56
CA ALA A 318 7.42 -6.94 -11.50
C ALA A 318 7.48 -5.98 -10.32
N GLY A 319 6.42 -5.98 -9.51
CA GLY A 319 6.38 -5.47 -8.15
C GLY A 319 6.98 -4.12 -7.83
N VAL A 320 7.41 -3.36 -8.81
CA VAL A 320 7.91 -2.01 -8.59
C VAL A 320 6.76 -1.06 -8.86
N SER A 321 6.21 -0.52 -7.80
CA SER A 321 5.23 0.53 -7.90
C SER A 321 5.85 1.71 -8.66
N VAL A 322 5.29 1.97 -9.82
CA VAL A 322 5.53 3.22 -10.52
C VAL A 322 4.79 4.27 -9.73
N ILE A 323 5.46 5.34 -9.28
CA ILE A 323 4.79 6.42 -8.56
C ILE A 323 3.64 6.92 -9.43
N SER A 324 2.45 6.45 -9.17
CA SER A 324 1.22 7.06 -9.59
C SER A 324 0.77 7.95 -8.45
N LEU A 325 1.19 9.20 -8.47
CA LEU A 325 0.71 10.21 -7.52
C LEU A 325 -0.79 10.51 -7.70
N ASP A 326 -1.41 9.90 -8.73
CA ASP A 326 -2.83 10.09 -9.04
C ASP A 326 -3.74 9.04 -8.40
N ASP A 327 -3.21 7.89 -7.98
CA ASP A 327 -4.01 6.81 -7.36
C ASP A 327 -4.11 6.92 -5.83
N SER A 328 -3.25 7.72 -5.21
CA SER A 328 -3.37 8.05 -3.80
C SER A 328 -4.09 9.38 -3.65
N PHE A 329 -5.22 9.35 -2.98
CA PHE A 329 -5.99 10.54 -2.61
C PHE A 329 -5.13 11.46 -1.73
N SER A 330 -4.37 12.35 -2.34
CA SER A 330 -3.70 13.44 -1.66
C SER A 330 -4.63 14.65 -1.71
N MET A 331 -5.47 14.82 -0.71
CA MET A 331 -6.16 16.09 -0.48
C MET A 331 -5.17 17.09 0.09
N GLN A 332 -4.33 17.69 -0.75
CA GLN A 332 -3.68 18.94 -0.38
C GLN A 332 -4.70 20.07 -0.53
N ARG A 333 -5.10 20.67 0.59
CA ARG A 333 -5.68 22.01 0.56
C ARG A 333 -4.61 22.98 0.08
N SER A 334 -4.54 23.22 -1.22
CA SER A 334 -3.97 24.46 -1.72
C SER A 334 -5.00 25.54 -1.50
N GLY A 335 -4.73 26.44 -0.54
CA GLY A 335 -5.50 27.66 -0.37
C GLY A 335 -5.32 28.58 -1.58
N SER A 336 -6.11 28.38 -2.62
CA SER A 336 -6.50 29.38 -3.61
C SER A 336 -7.68 28.85 -4.41
N LEU A 337 -8.71 29.62 -4.40
CA LEU A 337 -9.95 29.55 -5.14
C LEU A 337 -9.73 29.13 -6.61
N ASP A 338 -10.09 27.89 -6.94
CA ASP A 338 -10.62 27.54 -8.24
C ASP A 338 -11.66 26.42 -8.06
N PHE A 339 -12.85 26.83 -7.74
CA PHE A 339 -13.99 26.01 -7.34
C PHE A 339 -14.86 25.55 -8.51
N TYR A 340 -14.33 25.36 -9.70
CA TYR A 340 -15.13 24.84 -10.81
C TYR A 340 -14.32 23.87 -11.68
N GLN A 341 -14.58 22.59 -11.52
CA GLN A 341 -14.55 21.49 -12.49
C GLN A 341 -13.94 20.17 -12.00
N HIS A 342 -14.39 19.63 -10.82
CA HIS A 342 -14.30 18.17 -10.58
C HIS A 342 -15.36 17.72 -9.58
N PRO A 343 -16.07 16.60 -9.81
CA PRO A 343 -17.11 16.10 -8.90
C PRO A 343 -16.61 15.62 -7.53
N ALA A 344 -15.30 15.57 -7.33
CA ALA A 344 -14.67 15.13 -6.07
C ALA A 344 -14.57 16.21 -4.98
N MET A 345 -15.04 17.43 -5.23
CA MET A 345 -14.88 18.57 -4.29
C MET A 345 -16.03 18.77 -3.29
N TYR A 346 -16.95 17.85 -3.17
CA TYR A 346 -18.13 18.05 -2.30
C TYR A 346 -17.99 17.50 -0.86
N TRP A 347 -16.79 17.15 -0.42
CA TRP A 347 -16.60 16.42 0.85
C TRP A 347 -16.06 17.26 2.00
N ILE A 348 -16.28 18.57 1.99
CA ILE A 348 -16.02 19.39 3.17
C ILE A 348 -17.28 19.35 4.05
N ARG A 349 -17.36 18.43 4.99
CA ARG A 349 -18.27 18.60 6.14
C ARG A 349 -17.78 19.78 6.96
N PRO A 350 -18.67 20.72 7.32
CA PRO A 350 -18.32 21.69 8.38
C PRO A 350 -17.99 20.92 9.66
N PRO A 351 -17.07 21.43 10.50
CA PRO A 351 -16.72 20.77 11.76
C PRO A 351 -18.00 20.50 12.54
N LEU A 352 -18.15 19.28 13.03
CA LEU A 352 -19.21 18.91 13.97
C LEU A 352 -19.18 19.91 15.12
N LEU A 353 -20.17 20.79 15.14
CA LEU A 353 -20.44 21.63 16.30
C LEU A 353 -20.77 20.69 17.45
N ILE A 354 -19.76 20.37 18.25
CA ILE A 354 -19.97 19.83 19.58
C ILE A 354 -20.80 20.89 20.29
N ARG A 355 -22.12 20.66 20.44
CA ARG A 355 -22.98 21.42 21.34
C ARG A 355 -22.38 21.23 22.72
N ARG A 356 -21.54 22.19 23.13
CA ARG A 356 -21.30 22.44 24.54
C ARG A 356 -22.64 22.83 25.14
N GLY A 357 -23.20 21.93 25.91
CA GLY A 357 -24.33 22.25 26.78
C GLY A 357 -23.96 23.47 27.59
N ARG A 358 -24.75 24.54 27.48
CA ARG A 358 -24.72 25.63 28.41
C ARG A 358 -25.09 25.06 29.77
N PHE A 359 -24.11 24.96 30.65
CA PHE A 359 -24.42 25.05 32.08
C PHE A 359 -24.83 26.48 32.35
N SER A 360 -26.09 26.68 32.67
CA SER A 360 -26.61 27.91 33.19
C SER A 360 -26.03 28.13 34.59
N ASP A 361 -25.30 29.24 34.76
CA ASP A 361 -25.00 29.83 36.05
C ASP A 361 -26.30 30.34 36.67
N GLU A 362 -27.06 29.48 37.35
CA GLU A 362 -28.07 29.88 38.32
C GLU A 362 -28.16 28.73 39.33
N ASP A 363 -27.30 28.80 40.35
CA ASP A 363 -27.54 28.27 41.70
C ASP A 363 -26.30 28.49 42.60
N ALA A 364 -25.95 29.75 42.75
CA ALA A 364 -25.03 30.18 43.77
C ALA A 364 -25.67 31.35 44.58
N THR A 365 -26.85 31.08 45.18
CA THR A 365 -27.31 31.87 46.31
C THR A 365 -28.44 31.15 47.02
N ARG A 366 -28.09 30.28 47.96
CA ARG A 366 -28.83 30.03 49.22
C ARG A 366 -28.17 28.94 50.07
N MET A 367 -27.65 29.42 51.21
CA MET A 367 -27.15 28.72 52.38
C MET A 367 -25.74 28.14 52.28
#